data_05e6bbf8912f1b8832157f76b47100ea
#
_entry.id   05e6bbf8912f1b8832157f76b47100ea
#
_cell.length_a   1.000
_cell.length_b   1.000
_cell.length_c   1.000
_cell.angle_alpha   90.00
_cell.angle_beta   90.00
_cell.angle_gamma   90.00
#
_symmetry.space_group_name_H-M   'P 1'
#
loop_
_entity.id
_entity.type
_entity.pdbx_description
1 polymer ?
#
loop_
_entity_poly.entity_id
_entity_poly.type
_entity_poly.pdbx_seq_one_letter_code
_entity_poly.pdbx_strand_id
1 'polypeptide(L)'
;MHYEVVNKIDVNHPSWSGQKKRLEATGGELITLAPNPTLRDQLNETQVTGFNVLDRVTGRTIDFDPNTYLYFNQLPTVTGAEIFMNSDFSVDVLADGNVIGNVILLPKLRRHVQQVDYLYENGDRDFTEVFASDGKKFSNEIYTNRQLQRIDFYDDQERPVVRFYYFGDRLNYITVENFKTMRMKAGYISMADFLAAEMKKIVKKQDTVGINFMGNEMWSLAKTKSHNTLYLEEDPFTTDGRIKQNLADILTDNIKFVQTVRMPAPYLEKIRVAGLPTKKIVTD
;
A
#
# COMPACT_ATOMS: atom_id res chain seq x y z
N MET A 1 1.90 -8.54 20.17
CA MET A 1 1.96 -8.93 18.75
C MET A 1 3.18 -8.31 18.12
N HIS A 2 3.86 -8.99 17.17
CA HIS A 2 4.91 -8.40 16.37
C HIS A 2 4.37 -8.06 14.97
N TYR A 3 4.76 -6.90 14.43
CA TYR A 3 4.42 -6.49 13.07
C TYR A 3 5.69 -6.10 12.31
N GLU A 4 5.78 -6.52 11.05
CA GLU A 4 6.70 -5.92 10.08
C GLU A 4 5.90 -4.97 9.19
N VAL A 5 6.37 -3.74 9.04
CA VAL A 5 5.68 -2.72 8.23
C VAL A 5 6.48 -2.44 6.97
N VAL A 6 5.83 -2.56 5.82
CA VAL A 6 6.40 -2.29 4.50
C VAL A 6 5.47 -1.39 3.69
N ASN A 7 6.02 -0.57 2.82
CA ASN A 7 5.19 0.19 1.89
C ASN A 7 4.53 -0.74 0.86
N LYS A 8 5.33 -1.63 0.25
CA LYS A 8 4.89 -2.69 -0.67
C LYS A 8 5.71 -3.95 -0.41
N ILE A 9 5.16 -5.12 -0.71
CA ILE A 9 5.91 -6.37 -0.70
C ILE A 9 6.83 -6.38 -1.92
N ASP A 10 8.13 -6.45 -1.69
CA ASP A 10 9.15 -6.64 -2.72
C ASP A 10 10.05 -7.80 -2.33
N VAL A 11 9.75 -8.97 -2.87
CA VAL A 11 10.48 -10.22 -2.58
C VAL A 11 11.93 -10.21 -3.10
N ASN A 12 12.24 -9.32 -4.05
CA ASN A 12 13.57 -9.19 -4.63
C ASN A 12 14.45 -8.21 -3.84
N HIS A 13 13.86 -7.42 -2.94
CA HIS A 13 14.64 -6.50 -2.12
C HIS A 13 15.45 -7.27 -1.06
N PRO A 14 16.73 -6.94 -0.84
CA PRO A 14 17.59 -7.64 0.14
C PRO A 14 16.99 -7.75 1.55
N SER A 15 16.29 -6.72 2.02
CA SER A 15 15.65 -6.69 3.34
C SER A 15 14.51 -7.70 3.51
N TRP A 16 13.91 -8.20 2.42
CA TRP A 16 12.78 -9.11 2.49
C TRP A 16 13.08 -10.40 3.28
N SER A 17 14.25 -10.98 3.04
CA SER A 17 14.63 -12.21 3.74
C SER A 17 14.71 -12.01 5.26
N GLY A 18 15.22 -10.88 5.72
CA GLY A 18 15.28 -10.50 7.13
C GLY A 18 13.88 -10.29 7.73
N GLN A 19 13.02 -9.55 7.04
CA GLN A 19 11.62 -9.33 7.45
C GLN A 19 10.85 -10.64 7.59
N LYS A 20 10.94 -11.53 6.57
CA LYS A 20 10.28 -12.83 6.60
C LYS A 20 10.74 -13.69 7.77
N LYS A 21 12.06 -13.77 8.02
CA LYS A 21 12.62 -14.51 9.16
C LYS A 21 12.09 -13.98 10.51
N ARG A 22 11.97 -12.66 10.67
CA ARG A 22 11.43 -12.05 11.91
C ARG A 22 9.94 -12.37 12.10
N LEU A 23 9.14 -12.32 11.02
CA LEU A 23 7.73 -12.74 11.05
C LEU A 23 7.59 -14.21 11.46
N GLU A 24 8.36 -15.11 10.83
CA GLU A 24 8.36 -16.55 11.15
C GLU A 24 8.78 -16.81 12.60
N ALA A 25 9.84 -16.17 13.07
CA ALA A 25 10.35 -16.35 14.43
C ALA A 25 9.38 -15.85 15.52
N THR A 26 8.56 -14.86 15.22
CA THR A 26 7.65 -14.22 16.20
C THR A 26 6.20 -14.65 16.05
N GLY A 27 5.82 -15.34 14.98
CA GLY A 27 4.43 -15.56 14.61
C GLY A 27 3.69 -14.23 14.35
N GLY A 28 4.42 -13.23 13.83
CA GLY A 28 3.92 -11.88 13.60
C GLY A 28 3.14 -11.74 12.30
N GLU A 29 2.64 -10.54 12.03
CA GLU A 29 1.91 -10.19 10.81
C GLU A 29 2.59 -9.08 10.03
N LEU A 30 2.46 -9.14 8.71
CA LEU A 30 2.92 -8.10 7.79
C LEU A 30 1.83 -7.02 7.63
N ILE A 31 2.22 -5.76 7.76
CA ILE A 31 1.36 -4.62 7.44
C ILE A 31 1.89 -3.93 6.19
N THR A 32 1.07 -3.84 5.14
CA THR A 32 1.39 -3.08 3.94
C THR A 32 0.67 -1.73 3.94
N LEU A 33 1.35 -0.66 3.49
CA LEU A 33 0.85 0.72 3.59
C LEU A 33 0.25 1.24 2.29
N ALA A 34 0.91 1.01 1.16
CA ALA A 34 0.40 1.43 -0.14
C ALA A 34 -0.81 0.59 -0.56
N PRO A 35 -1.80 1.18 -1.27
CA PRO A 35 -2.90 0.41 -1.86
C PRO A 35 -2.40 -0.81 -2.63
N ASN A 36 -2.99 -1.98 -2.37
CA ASN A 36 -2.51 -3.22 -2.95
C ASN A 36 -3.66 -4.18 -3.32
N PRO A 37 -4.20 -4.09 -4.54
CA PRO A 37 -5.27 -4.98 -4.98
C PRO A 37 -4.83 -6.43 -5.16
N THR A 38 -3.52 -6.70 -5.27
CA THR A 38 -2.98 -8.07 -5.44
C THR A 38 -2.43 -8.66 -4.14
N LEU A 39 -2.77 -8.07 -2.99
CA LEU A 39 -2.21 -8.48 -1.68
C LEU A 39 -2.45 -9.96 -1.38
N ARG A 40 -3.65 -10.51 -1.67
CA ARG A 40 -3.96 -11.93 -1.46
C ARG A 40 -2.91 -12.84 -2.11
N ASP A 41 -2.65 -12.60 -3.39
CA ASP A 41 -1.76 -13.47 -4.16
C ASP A 41 -0.32 -13.34 -3.64
N GLN A 42 0.11 -12.13 -3.29
CA GLN A 42 1.44 -11.89 -2.71
C GLN A 42 1.61 -12.56 -1.33
N LEU A 43 0.59 -12.51 -0.46
CA LEU A 43 0.63 -13.21 0.83
C LEU A 43 0.69 -14.73 0.65
N ASN A 44 -0.10 -15.26 -0.30
CA ASN A 44 -0.09 -16.70 -0.62
C ASN A 44 1.27 -17.13 -1.22
N GLU A 45 1.83 -16.38 -2.17
CA GLU A 45 3.14 -16.68 -2.78
C GLU A 45 4.28 -16.63 -1.75
N THR A 46 4.22 -15.67 -0.82
CA THR A 46 5.27 -15.49 0.21
C THR A 46 5.07 -16.36 1.45
N GLN A 47 3.90 -16.98 1.61
CA GLN A 47 3.52 -17.75 2.80
C GLN A 47 3.59 -16.92 4.09
N VAL A 48 3.21 -15.65 4.00
CA VAL A 48 3.20 -14.71 5.14
C VAL A 48 1.76 -14.30 5.44
N THR A 49 1.42 -14.19 6.70
CA THR A 49 0.15 -13.60 7.13
C THR A 49 0.26 -12.08 7.24
N GLY A 50 -0.78 -11.37 6.84
CA GLY A 50 -0.75 -9.91 6.90
C GLY A 50 -2.01 -9.26 6.34
N PHE A 51 -2.00 -7.94 6.31
CA PHE A 51 -3.10 -7.14 5.80
C PHE A 51 -2.62 -5.77 5.30
N ASN A 52 -3.46 -5.08 4.55
CA ASN A 52 -3.21 -3.70 4.14
C ASN A 52 -3.94 -2.73 5.07
N VAL A 53 -3.30 -1.60 5.38
CA VAL A 53 -3.92 -0.53 6.20
C VAL A 53 -5.22 -0.05 5.56
N LEU A 54 -5.25 0.09 4.25
CA LEU A 54 -6.43 0.57 3.53
C LEU A 54 -7.61 -0.41 3.63
N ASP A 55 -7.38 -1.73 3.54
CA ASP A 55 -8.41 -2.75 3.71
C ASP A 55 -9.03 -2.67 5.13
N ARG A 56 -8.20 -2.41 6.15
CA ARG A 56 -8.70 -2.20 7.53
C ARG A 56 -9.54 -0.93 7.65
N VAL A 57 -9.18 0.15 6.94
CA VAL A 57 -9.91 1.42 7.00
C VAL A 57 -11.23 1.34 6.25
N THR A 58 -11.25 0.72 5.08
CA THR A 58 -12.46 0.52 4.27
C THR A 58 -13.39 -0.53 4.87
N GLY A 59 -12.85 -1.44 5.69
CA GLY A 59 -13.58 -2.62 6.20
C GLY A 59 -13.70 -3.72 5.15
N ARG A 60 -12.89 -3.66 4.08
CA ARG A 60 -12.81 -4.69 3.06
C ARG A 60 -12.18 -5.96 3.65
N THR A 61 -12.75 -7.10 3.32
CA THR A 61 -12.23 -8.42 3.68
C THR A 61 -11.63 -9.10 2.46
N ILE A 62 -10.43 -9.67 2.61
CA ILE A 62 -9.78 -10.45 1.57
C ILE A 62 -10.34 -11.87 1.62
N ASP A 63 -10.84 -12.36 0.48
CA ASP A 63 -11.17 -13.76 0.31
C ASP A 63 -9.92 -14.52 -0.13
N PHE A 64 -9.43 -15.43 0.73
CA PHE A 64 -8.23 -16.23 0.47
C PHE A 64 -8.48 -17.49 -0.34
N ASP A 65 -9.74 -17.80 -0.74
CA ASP A 65 -10.00 -18.90 -1.67
C ASP A 65 -9.35 -18.59 -3.02
N PRO A 66 -8.41 -19.42 -3.50
CA PRO A 66 -7.73 -19.20 -4.77
C PRO A 66 -8.67 -19.29 -5.99
N ASN A 67 -9.87 -19.83 -5.81
CA ASN A 67 -10.88 -19.94 -6.87
C ASN A 67 -11.79 -18.71 -6.95
N THR A 68 -11.69 -17.79 -6.02
CA THR A 68 -12.46 -16.54 -6.04
C THR A 68 -11.72 -15.48 -6.86
N TYR A 69 -12.25 -15.08 -7.99
CA TYR A 69 -11.71 -14.07 -8.89
C TYR A 69 -12.80 -13.58 -9.86
N LEU A 70 -12.56 -12.46 -10.53
CA LEU A 70 -13.45 -11.95 -11.56
C LEU A 70 -12.97 -12.40 -12.94
N TYR A 71 -13.76 -13.21 -13.64
CA TYR A 71 -13.54 -13.51 -15.05
C TYR A 71 -13.96 -12.32 -15.92
N PHE A 72 -13.23 -12.06 -17.01
CA PHE A 72 -13.56 -10.97 -17.92
C PHE A 72 -14.97 -11.09 -18.51
N ASN A 73 -15.48 -12.30 -18.77
CA ASN A 73 -16.85 -12.53 -19.28
C ASN A 73 -17.95 -12.38 -18.22
N GLN A 74 -17.59 -12.17 -16.97
CA GLN A 74 -18.49 -11.89 -15.84
C GLN A 74 -18.36 -10.46 -15.34
N LEU A 75 -17.60 -9.63 -16.05
CA LEU A 75 -17.39 -8.25 -15.68
C LEU A 75 -18.72 -7.49 -15.63
N PRO A 76 -19.10 -6.87 -14.51
CA PRO A 76 -20.24 -5.98 -14.46
C PRO A 76 -20.03 -4.79 -15.38
N THR A 77 -20.94 -4.56 -16.30
CA THR A 77 -20.87 -3.44 -17.24
C THR A 77 -22.23 -2.77 -17.39
N VAL A 78 -22.31 -1.71 -18.19
CA VAL A 78 -23.56 -1.03 -18.48
C VAL A 78 -24.51 -1.93 -19.27
N THR A 79 -25.80 -1.74 -19.08
CA THR A 79 -26.84 -2.52 -19.80
C THR A 79 -26.65 -2.40 -21.31
N GLY A 80 -26.61 -3.54 -21.99
CA GLY A 80 -26.42 -3.59 -23.45
C GLY A 80 -24.97 -3.57 -23.91
N ALA A 81 -23.99 -3.50 -23.01
CA ALA A 81 -22.59 -3.65 -23.39
C ALA A 81 -22.22 -5.12 -23.62
N GLU A 82 -21.31 -5.34 -24.53
CA GLU A 82 -20.73 -6.63 -24.87
C GLU A 82 -19.24 -6.64 -24.50
N ILE A 83 -18.76 -7.78 -23.99
CA ILE A 83 -17.33 -8.01 -23.73
C ILE A 83 -16.76 -8.80 -24.90
N PHE A 84 -15.82 -8.21 -25.61
CA PHE A 84 -15.28 -8.76 -26.84
C PHE A 84 -13.79 -9.04 -26.71
N MET A 85 -13.40 -10.27 -27.03
CA MET A 85 -11.99 -10.66 -27.11
C MET A 85 -11.51 -10.58 -28.54
N ASN A 86 -10.51 -9.76 -28.78
CA ASN A 86 -9.87 -9.57 -30.08
C ASN A 86 -8.95 -10.74 -30.45
N SER A 87 -8.54 -10.82 -31.72
CA SER A 87 -7.65 -11.86 -32.21
C SER A 87 -6.25 -11.85 -31.57
N ASP A 88 -5.82 -10.72 -31.03
CA ASP A 88 -4.57 -10.55 -30.29
C ASP A 88 -4.71 -10.83 -28.78
N PHE A 89 -5.88 -11.31 -28.35
CA PHE A 89 -6.26 -11.56 -26.96
C PHE A 89 -6.44 -10.33 -26.07
N SER A 90 -6.45 -9.12 -26.64
CA SER A 90 -6.96 -7.95 -25.92
C SER A 90 -8.48 -8.09 -25.72
N VAL A 91 -9.01 -7.45 -24.67
CA VAL A 91 -10.44 -7.55 -24.34
C VAL A 91 -11.00 -6.14 -24.24
N ASP A 92 -12.07 -5.90 -24.99
CA ASP A 92 -12.76 -4.61 -25.04
C ASP A 92 -14.17 -4.73 -24.46
N VAL A 93 -14.68 -3.62 -23.95
CA VAL A 93 -16.10 -3.42 -23.62
C VAL A 93 -16.70 -2.58 -24.73
N LEU A 94 -17.71 -3.13 -25.41
CA LEU A 94 -18.39 -2.50 -26.53
C LEU A 94 -19.79 -2.07 -26.12
N ALA A 95 -20.22 -0.87 -26.52
CA ALA A 95 -21.60 -0.46 -26.44
C ALA A 95 -22.02 0.17 -27.78
N ASP A 96 -23.12 -0.28 -28.38
CA ASP A 96 -23.62 0.18 -29.66
C ASP A 96 -22.53 0.16 -30.78
N GLY A 97 -21.64 -0.85 -30.73
CA GLY A 97 -20.55 -1.03 -31.69
C GLY A 97 -19.32 -0.13 -31.44
N ASN A 98 -19.31 0.69 -30.41
CA ASN A 98 -18.16 1.52 -30.03
C ASN A 98 -17.40 0.91 -28.85
N VAL A 99 -16.08 1.03 -28.86
CA VAL A 99 -15.25 0.66 -27.70
C VAL A 99 -15.43 1.73 -26.63
N ILE A 100 -16.01 1.33 -25.49
CA ILE A 100 -16.20 2.19 -24.32
C ILE A 100 -15.21 1.88 -23.20
N GLY A 101 -14.46 0.78 -23.30
CA GLY A 101 -13.44 0.44 -22.30
C GLY A 101 -12.52 -0.69 -22.76
N ASN A 102 -11.33 -0.71 -22.15
CA ASN A 102 -10.33 -1.75 -22.35
C ASN A 102 -10.14 -2.53 -21.05
N VAL A 103 -10.25 -3.86 -21.12
CA VAL A 103 -10.07 -4.74 -19.96
C VAL A 103 -8.61 -5.18 -19.88
N ILE A 104 -7.96 -4.88 -18.77
CA ILE A 104 -6.60 -5.32 -18.48
C ILE A 104 -6.67 -6.56 -17.60
N LEU A 105 -6.06 -7.65 -18.04
CA LEU A 105 -6.05 -8.93 -17.35
C LEU A 105 -4.76 -9.10 -16.55
N LEU A 106 -4.82 -9.90 -15.47
CA LEU A 106 -3.63 -10.24 -14.69
C LEU A 106 -2.60 -10.98 -15.58
N PRO A 107 -1.32 -10.57 -15.56
CA PRO A 107 -0.31 -11.05 -16.54
C PRO A 107 -0.12 -12.56 -16.55
N LYS A 108 -0.21 -13.22 -15.39
CA LYS A 108 -0.03 -14.69 -15.26
C LYS A 108 -1.31 -15.48 -15.57
N LEU A 109 -2.48 -14.84 -15.49
CA LEU A 109 -3.78 -15.47 -15.54
C LEU A 109 -4.66 -14.70 -16.52
N ARG A 110 -4.48 -14.93 -17.82
CA ARG A 110 -5.11 -14.21 -18.95
C ARG A 110 -6.65 -14.22 -18.99
N ARG A 111 -7.32 -14.49 -17.88
CA ARG A 111 -8.77 -14.54 -17.76
C ARG A 111 -9.29 -13.71 -16.59
N HIS A 112 -8.42 -13.37 -15.65
CA HIS A 112 -8.79 -12.63 -14.44
C HIS A 112 -8.62 -11.14 -14.70
N VAL A 113 -9.66 -10.39 -14.43
CA VAL A 113 -9.66 -8.93 -14.56
C VAL A 113 -8.79 -8.32 -13.48
N GLN A 114 -7.87 -7.45 -13.89
CA GLN A 114 -7.12 -6.59 -13.00
C GLN A 114 -7.77 -5.22 -12.93
N GLN A 115 -8.11 -4.65 -14.07
CA GLN A 115 -8.76 -3.35 -14.19
C GLN A 115 -9.50 -3.20 -15.52
N VAL A 116 -10.40 -2.22 -15.56
CA VAL A 116 -11.05 -1.76 -16.77
C VAL A 116 -10.84 -0.27 -16.92
N ASP A 117 -10.23 0.14 -18.01
CA ASP A 117 -10.09 1.55 -18.38
C ASP A 117 -11.29 1.95 -19.24
N TYR A 118 -12.23 2.72 -18.68
CA TYR A 118 -13.35 3.29 -19.44
C TYR A 118 -12.92 4.58 -20.13
N LEU A 119 -13.42 4.77 -21.34
CA LEU A 119 -12.96 5.79 -22.26
C LEU A 119 -14.07 6.79 -22.61
N TYR A 120 -13.69 8.05 -22.80
CA TYR A 120 -14.49 9.02 -23.52
C TYR A 120 -14.50 8.73 -25.04
N GLU A 121 -15.42 9.34 -25.77
CA GLU A 121 -15.49 9.21 -27.23
C GLU A 121 -14.19 9.60 -27.98
N ASN A 122 -13.40 10.50 -27.40
CA ASN A 122 -12.11 10.93 -27.96
C ASN A 122 -10.96 9.95 -27.65
N GLY A 123 -11.24 8.81 -26.97
CA GLY A 123 -10.27 7.82 -26.55
C GLY A 123 -9.49 8.15 -25.27
N ASP A 124 -9.71 9.30 -24.66
CA ASP A 124 -9.11 9.62 -23.37
C ASP A 124 -9.76 8.79 -22.26
N ARG A 125 -8.98 8.46 -21.23
CA ARG A 125 -9.49 7.75 -20.06
C ARG A 125 -10.43 8.65 -19.25
N ASP A 126 -11.63 8.15 -19.00
CA ASP A 126 -12.62 8.74 -18.09
C ASP A 126 -12.39 8.27 -16.66
N PHE A 127 -12.49 6.97 -16.45
CA PHE A 127 -12.18 6.35 -15.17
C PHE A 127 -11.63 4.94 -15.34
N THR A 128 -10.93 4.45 -14.30
CA THR A 128 -10.47 3.07 -14.24
C THR A 128 -11.12 2.38 -13.04
N GLU A 129 -11.78 1.26 -13.27
CA GLU A 129 -12.18 0.34 -12.21
C GLU A 129 -11.06 -0.65 -11.95
N VAL A 130 -10.58 -0.71 -10.71
CA VAL A 130 -9.55 -1.67 -10.27
C VAL A 130 -10.21 -2.76 -9.45
N PHE A 131 -9.90 -4.01 -9.77
CA PHE A 131 -10.38 -5.17 -9.04
C PHE A 131 -9.24 -5.82 -8.27
N ALA A 132 -9.54 -6.31 -7.07
CA ALA A 132 -8.58 -7.06 -6.31
C ALA A 132 -8.50 -8.52 -6.80
N SER A 133 -7.45 -9.24 -6.41
CA SER A 133 -7.23 -10.63 -6.81
C SER A 133 -8.40 -11.56 -6.50
N ASP A 134 -9.19 -11.23 -5.47
CA ASP A 134 -10.42 -11.97 -5.10
C ASP A 134 -11.65 -11.57 -5.93
N GLY A 135 -11.47 -10.76 -6.97
CA GLY A 135 -12.52 -10.34 -7.90
C GLY A 135 -13.42 -9.21 -7.39
N LYS A 136 -13.24 -8.76 -6.14
CA LYS A 136 -14.01 -7.64 -5.60
C LYS A 136 -13.50 -6.31 -6.13
N LYS A 137 -14.38 -5.35 -6.31
CA LYS A 137 -14.02 -3.97 -6.65
C LYS A 137 -13.14 -3.39 -5.55
N PHE A 138 -11.97 -2.88 -5.96
CA PHE A 138 -10.99 -2.32 -5.04
C PHE A 138 -11.05 -0.79 -5.05
N SER A 139 -10.95 -0.19 -6.22
CA SER A 139 -11.00 1.27 -6.36
C SER A 139 -11.53 1.72 -7.72
N ASN A 140 -11.95 3.00 -7.78
CA ASN A 140 -12.12 3.75 -9.01
C ASN A 140 -11.13 4.91 -9.03
N GLU A 141 -10.39 5.02 -10.13
CA GLU A 141 -9.52 6.16 -10.44
C GLU A 141 -10.24 7.05 -11.45
N ILE A 142 -10.47 8.31 -11.11
CA ILE A 142 -11.27 9.25 -11.91
C ILE A 142 -10.34 10.28 -12.55
N TYR A 143 -10.45 10.43 -13.85
CA TYR A 143 -9.61 11.30 -14.65
C TYR A 143 -10.38 12.48 -15.25
N THR A 144 -9.70 13.60 -15.46
CA THR A 144 -10.20 14.73 -16.24
C THR A 144 -9.00 15.32 -16.99
N ASN A 145 -9.14 15.55 -18.29
CA ASN A 145 -8.06 16.04 -19.14
C ASN A 145 -6.78 15.21 -18.99
N ARG A 146 -6.88 13.89 -18.96
CA ARG A 146 -5.79 12.91 -18.78
C ARG A 146 -5.08 12.99 -17.42
N GLN A 147 -5.58 13.77 -16.48
CA GLN A 147 -5.01 13.91 -15.14
C GLN A 147 -5.87 13.20 -14.13
N LEU A 148 -5.24 12.40 -13.26
CA LEU A 148 -5.90 11.77 -12.13
C LEU A 148 -6.40 12.85 -11.16
N GLN A 149 -7.71 12.83 -10.87
CA GLN A 149 -8.34 13.78 -9.96
C GLN A 149 -8.63 13.14 -8.60
N ARG A 150 -9.08 11.88 -8.61
CA ARG A 150 -9.53 11.22 -7.40
C ARG A 150 -9.40 9.70 -7.53
N ILE A 151 -9.11 9.04 -6.40
CA ILE A 151 -9.24 7.60 -6.26
C ILE A 151 -10.25 7.33 -5.14
N ASP A 152 -11.29 6.58 -5.42
CA ASP A 152 -12.29 6.12 -4.46
C ASP A 152 -11.99 4.65 -4.12
N PHE A 153 -11.82 4.33 -2.84
CA PHE A 153 -11.60 2.96 -2.35
C PHE A 153 -12.85 2.43 -1.66
N TYR A 154 -13.19 1.18 -1.94
CA TYR A 154 -14.48 0.58 -1.64
C TYR A 154 -14.40 -0.43 -0.49
N ASP A 155 -15.53 -0.59 0.21
CA ASP A 155 -15.79 -1.74 1.10
C ASP A 155 -16.36 -2.94 0.32
N ASP A 156 -16.67 -4.04 1.02
CA ASP A 156 -17.25 -5.26 0.42
C ASP A 156 -18.67 -5.08 -0.17
N GLN A 157 -19.33 -3.96 0.08
CA GLN A 157 -20.62 -3.59 -0.50
C GLN A 157 -20.51 -2.53 -1.58
N GLU A 158 -19.30 -2.35 -2.14
CA GLU A 158 -18.99 -1.36 -3.17
C GLU A 158 -19.38 0.08 -2.78
N ARG A 159 -19.25 0.43 -1.49
CA ARG A 159 -19.46 1.79 -1.02
C ARG A 159 -18.11 2.48 -0.87
N PRO A 160 -17.93 3.70 -1.40
CA PRO A 160 -16.68 4.43 -1.25
C PRO A 160 -16.50 4.88 0.21
N VAL A 161 -15.40 4.44 0.85
CA VAL A 161 -15.09 4.74 2.25
C VAL A 161 -13.88 5.65 2.39
N VAL A 162 -12.90 5.51 1.52
CA VAL A 162 -11.70 6.36 1.51
C VAL A 162 -11.56 7.00 0.14
N ARG A 163 -11.25 8.30 0.12
CA ARG A 163 -10.97 9.00 -1.13
C ARG A 163 -9.66 9.75 -1.06
N PHE A 164 -8.87 9.59 -2.11
CA PHE A 164 -7.64 10.34 -2.33
C PHE A 164 -7.90 11.38 -3.42
N TYR A 165 -7.70 12.65 -3.10
CA TYR A 165 -7.87 13.76 -4.03
C TYR A 165 -6.52 14.25 -4.50
N TYR A 166 -6.40 14.47 -5.80
CA TYR A 166 -5.17 14.91 -6.44
C TYR A 166 -5.32 16.32 -7.02
N PHE A 167 -4.23 17.05 -7.05
CA PHE A 167 -4.09 18.29 -7.79
C PHE A 167 -2.80 18.20 -8.61
N GLY A 168 -2.94 18.11 -9.93
CA GLY A 168 -1.87 17.62 -10.80
C GLY A 168 -1.46 16.21 -10.36
N ASP A 169 -0.16 15.96 -10.28
CA ASP A 169 0.38 14.65 -9.87
C ASP A 169 0.55 14.49 -8.34
N ARG A 170 0.03 15.43 -7.55
CA ARG A 170 0.22 15.44 -6.09
C ARG A 170 -1.05 15.08 -5.35
N LEU A 171 -0.92 14.12 -4.43
CA LEU A 171 -1.96 13.87 -3.44
C LEU A 171 -2.14 15.12 -2.57
N ASN A 172 -3.34 15.69 -2.60
CA ASN A 172 -3.69 16.96 -1.96
C ASN A 172 -4.48 16.76 -0.68
N TYR A 173 -5.39 15.80 -0.68
CA TYR A 173 -6.27 15.56 0.45
C TYR A 173 -6.76 14.11 0.48
N ILE A 174 -7.00 13.58 1.68
CA ILE A 174 -7.57 12.25 1.90
C ILE A 174 -8.79 12.39 2.80
N THR A 175 -9.90 11.76 2.44
CA THR A 175 -11.07 11.65 3.30
C THR A 175 -11.36 10.21 3.68
N VAL A 176 -11.84 10.03 4.90
CA VAL A 176 -12.45 8.77 5.36
C VAL A 176 -13.91 9.07 5.66
N GLU A 177 -14.82 8.31 5.08
CA GLU A 177 -16.24 8.54 5.13
C GLU A 177 -16.97 7.51 5.99
N ASN A 178 -18.10 7.92 6.54
CA ASN A 178 -19.01 7.01 7.19
C ASN A 178 -19.89 6.38 6.10
N PHE A 179 -19.76 5.07 5.88
CA PHE A 179 -20.47 4.34 4.84
C PHE A 179 -22.01 4.38 4.95
N LYS A 180 -22.57 4.67 6.15
CA LYS A 180 -24.02 4.76 6.36
C LYS A 180 -24.57 6.15 6.03
N THR A 181 -23.83 7.18 6.38
CA THR A 181 -24.30 8.58 6.24
C THR A 181 -23.66 9.31 5.08
N MET A 182 -22.64 8.71 4.43
CA MET A 182 -21.80 9.31 3.38
C MET A 182 -21.18 10.66 3.79
N ARG A 183 -21.07 10.89 5.11
CA ARG A 183 -20.45 12.10 5.65
C ARG A 183 -19.00 11.83 5.98
N MET A 184 -18.16 12.82 5.76
CA MET A 184 -16.76 12.78 6.13
C MET A 184 -16.61 12.55 7.64
N LYS A 185 -15.88 11.51 8.02
CA LYS A 185 -15.53 11.13 9.39
C LYS A 185 -14.16 11.67 9.79
N ALA A 186 -13.22 11.72 8.84
CA ALA A 186 -11.88 12.26 9.05
C ALA A 186 -11.31 12.78 7.72
N GLY A 187 -10.41 13.77 7.81
CA GLY A 187 -9.69 14.32 6.68
C GLY A 187 -8.21 14.50 7.00
N TYR A 188 -7.34 14.32 6.02
CA TYR A 188 -5.89 14.38 6.15
C TYR A 188 -5.28 15.11 4.97
N ILE A 189 -4.24 15.91 5.23
CA ILE A 189 -3.55 16.72 4.22
C ILE A 189 -2.34 16.01 3.61
N SER A 190 -1.98 14.84 4.14
CA SER A 190 -0.85 14.04 3.63
C SER A 190 -1.06 12.55 3.86
N MET A 191 -0.37 11.72 3.08
CA MET A 191 -0.33 10.28 3.27
C MET A 191 0.27 9.91 4.64
N ALA A 192 1.31 10.62 5.08
CA ALA A 192 1.94 10.37 6.38
C ALA A 192 0.96 10.59 7.54
N ASP A 193 0.16 11.67 7.50
CA ASP A 193 -0.85 11.94 8.53
C ASP A 193 -1.96 10.89 8.55
N PHE A 194 -2.43 10.47 7.37
CA PHE A 194 -3.41 9.40 7.22
C PHE A 194 -2.89 8.09 7.81
N LEU A 195 -1.73 7.63 7.34
CA LEU A 195 -1.13 6.38 7.80
C LEU A 195 -0.86 6.40 9.31
N ALA A 196 -0.29 7.49 9.85
CA ALA A 196 -0.03 7.60 11.27
C ALA A 196 -1.31 7.57 12.13
N ALA A 197 -2.39 8.17 11.63
CA ALA A 197 -3.68 8.14 12.33
C ALA A 197 -4.33 6.74 12.32
N GLU A 198 -4.22 6.03 11.20
CA GLU A 198 -4.81 4.68 11.09
C GLU A 198 -3.94 3.64 11.80
N MET A 199 -2.62 3.69 11.68
CA MET A 199 -1.70 2.81 12.41
C MET A 199 -1.84 2.93 13.93
N LYS A 200 -2.11 4.14 14.46
CA LYS A 200 -2.43 4.33 15.88
C LYS A 200 -3.63 3.52 16.36
N LYS A 201 -4.61 3.24 15.49
CA LYS A 201 -5.78 2.43 15.82
C LYS A 201 -5.47 0.93 15.80
N ILE A 202 -4.54 0.53 14.92
CA ILE A 202 -4.16 -0.86 14.68
C ILE A 202 -3.16 -1.34 15.73
N VAL A 203 -2.04 -0.62 15.86
CA VAL A 203 -0.89 -1.02 16.69
C VAL A 203 -1.08 -0.58 18.13
N LYS A 204 -0.97 -1.50 19.08
CA LYS A 204 -1.14 -1.26 20.52
C LYS A 204 0.19 -0.96 21.21
N LYS A 205 0.12 -0.43 22.44
CA LYS A 205 1.32 -0.08 23.23
C LYS A 205 2.24 -1.27 23.51
N GLN A 206 1.67 -2.46 23.69
CA GLN A 206 2.42 -3.69 24.00
C GLN A 206 2.98 -4.38 22.74
N ASP A 207 2.65 -3.90 21.55
CA ASP A 207 3.13 -4.48 20.31
C ASP A 207 4.56 -4.01 19.99
N THR A 208 5.26 -4.80 19.19
CA THR A 208 6.56 -4.47 18.62
C THR A 208 6.43 -4.32 17.11
N VAL A 209 7.15 -3.36 16.55
CA VAL A 209 7.09 -3.09 15.11
C VAL A 209 8.49 -3.02 14.53
N GLY A 210 8.75 -3.80 13.47
CA GLY A 210 9.93 -3.73 12.64
C GLY A 210 9.69 -2.92 11.37
N ILE A 211 10.64 -2.08 11.00
CA ILE A 211 10.70 -1.36 9.72
C ILE A 211 12.11 -1.43 9.15
N ASN A 212 12.24 -1.41 7.82
CA ASN A 212 13.56 -1.35 7.16
C ASN A 212 13.81 0.01 6.48
N PHE A 213 12.78 0.84 6.29
CA PHE A 213 12.89 2.11 5.57
C PHE A 213 12.44 3.28 6.42
N MET A 214 13.08 4.43 6.21
CA MET A 214 12.79 5.69 6.89
C MET A 214 11.82 6.58 6.09
N GLY A 215 11.00 5.98 5.24
CA GLY A 215 9.95 6.60 4.43
C GLY A 215 8.57 6.55 5.10
N ASN A 216 7.56 6.15 4.33
CA ASN A 216 6.19 5.99 4.82
C ASN A 216 6.10 5.00 5.99
N GLU A 217 6.92 3.94 5.99
CA GLU A 217 6.99 2.94 7.05
C GLU A 217 7.28 3.61 8.40
N MET A 218 8.31 4.43 8.45
CA MET A 218 8.68 5.15 9.67
C MET A 218 7.60 6.17 10.07
N TRP A 219 7.17 7.02 9.14
CA TRP A 219 6.20 8.08 9.46
C TRP A 219 4.82 7.55 9.82
N SER A 220 4.45 6.36 9.35
CA SER A 220 3.22 5.67 9.76
C SER A 220 3.16 5.38 11.26
N LEU A 221 4.32 5.26 11.90
CA LEU A 221 4.44 4.97 13.33
C LEU A 221 4.45 6.22 14.23
N ALA A 222 4.41 7.41 13.66
CA ALA A 222 4.59 8.68 14.40
C ALA A 222 3.57 8.90 15.53
N LYS A 223 2.39 8.27 15.47
CA LYS A 223 1.33 8.38 16.48
C LYS A 223 1.13 7.10 17.29
N THR A 224 1.91 6.04 17.05
CA THR A 224 1.86 4.79 17.80
C THR A 224 2.58 4.92 19.14
N LYS A 225 2.31 4.00 20.06
CA LYS A 225 3.00 3.91 21.37
C LYS A 225 3.74 2.57 21.51
N SER A 226 3.85 1.80 20.46
CA SER A 226 4.56 0.54 20.37
C SER A 226 6.07 0.72 20.49
N HIS A 227 6.79 -0.36 20.72
CA HIS A 227 8.24 -0.37 20.59
C HIS A 227 8.62 -0.59 19.13
N ASN A 228 9.21 0.41 18.49
CA ASN A 228 9.52 0.42 17.07
C ASN A 228 11.02 0.29 16.84
N THR A 229 11.42 -0.68 16.02
CA THR A 229 12.81 -0.98 15.65
C THR A 229 13.05 -0.71 14.17
N LEU A 230 14.02 0.11 13.85
CA LEU A 230 14.54 0.26 12.48
C LEU A 230 15.67 -0.77 12.27
N TYR A 231 15.51 -1.64 11.29
CA TYR A 231 16.53 -2.56 10.79
C TYR A 231 17.20 -1.93 9.58
N LEU A 232 18.35 -1.32 9.79
CA LEU A 232 19.09 -0.58 8.78
C LEU A 232 20.11 -1.50 8.11
N GLU A 233 19.75 -2.04 6.96
CA GLU A 233 20.60 -2.93 6.16
C GLU A 233 21.39 -2.17 5.08
N GLU A 234 21.00 -0.93 4.79
CA GLU A 234 21.66 -0.05 3.83
C GLU A 234 22.71 0.85 4.52
N ASP A 235 23.65 1.40 3.71
CA ASP A 235 24.62 2.38 4.22
C ASP A 235 23.87 3.57 4.86
N PRO A 236 24.17 3.92 6.13
CA PRO A 236 23.57 5.05 6.82
C PRO A 236 23.95 6.41 6.23
N PHE A 237 24.92 6.46 5.34
CA PHE A 237 25.40 7.69 4.72
C PHE A 237 24.88 7.82 3.28
N THR A 238 24.75 9.05 2.85
CA THR A 238 24.47 9.42 1.47
C THR A 238 25.75 9.35 0.63
N THR A 239 25.65 9.40 -0.68
CA THR A 239 26.79 9.34 -1.61
C THR A 239 27.81 10.48 -1.40
N ASP A 240 27.38 11.60 -0.82
CA ASP A 240 28.24 12.75 -0.46
C ASP A 240 28.82 12.64 0.96
N GLY A 241 28.68 11.47 1.61
CA GLY A 241 29.26 11.15 2.91
C GLY A 241 28.52 11.75 4.11
N ARG A 242 27.35 12.36 3.91
CA ARG A 242 26.51 12.86 5.02
C ARG A 242 25.61 11.75 5.54
N ILE A 243 25.35 11.75 6.86
CA ILE A 243 24.37 10.85 7.43
C ILE A 243 22.97 11.17 6.88
N LYS A 244 22.17 10.14 6.63
CA LYS A 244 20.75 10.30 6.25
C LYS A 244 20.01 11.05 7.37
N GLN A 245 19.35 12.17 7.04
CA GLN A 245 18.76 13.09 8.03
C GLN A 245 17.80 12.40 9.01
N ASN A 246 16.89 11.56 8.50
CA ASN A 246 15.95 10.83 9.37
C ASN A 246 16.67 9.93 10.38
N LEU A 247 17.81 9.33 10.02
CA LEU A 247 18.62 8.54 10.95
C LEU A 247 19.26 9.44 12.02
N ALA A 248 19.82 10.58 11.63
CA ALA A 248 20.34 11.55 12.59
C ALA A 248 19.27 12.00 13.58
N ASP A 249 18.06 12.29 13.11
CA ASP A 249 16.92 12.70 13.93
C ASP A 249 16.45 11.59 14.90
N ILE A 250 16.51 10.32 14.47
CA ILE A 250 16.25 9.18 15.36
C ILE A 250 17.31 9.12 16.48
N LEU A 251 18.59 9.21 16.12
CA LEU A 251 19.69 9.05 17.06
C LEU A 251 19.78 10.22 18.06
N THR A 252 19.41 11.42 17.65
CA THR A 252 19.39 12.64 18.49
C THR A 252 18.08 12.85 19.26
N ASP A 253 17.15 11.90 19.24
CA ASP A 253 15.83 11.99 19.88
C ASP A 253 14.90 13.10 19.35
N ASN A 254 15.15 13.65 18.17
CA ASN A 254 14.19 14.46 17.45
C ASN A 254 12.99 13.60 16.96
N ILE A 255 13.28 12.37 16.51
CA ILE A 255 12.28 11.33 16.24
C ILE A 255 12.28 10.33 17.41
N LYS A 256 11.24 10.40 18.26
CA LYS A 256 11.14 9.61 19.50
C LYS A 256 10.38 8.30 19.34
N PHE A 257 9.60 8.17 18.29
CA PHE A 257 8.76 6.98 18.07
C PHE A 257 9.51 5.80 17.43
N VAL A 258 10.83 5.92 17.17
CA VAL A 258 11.74 4.81 16.89
C VAL A 258 12.71 4.70 18.07
N GLN A 259 12.64 3.59 18.81
CA GLN A 259 13.39 3.40 20.04
C GLN A 259 14.69 2.65 19.84
N THR A 260 14.75 1.79 18.82
CA THR A 260 15.93 0.94 18.54
C THR A 260 16.30 1.02 17.07
N VAL A 261 17.59 1.07 16.79
CA VAL A 261 18.16 0.96 15.44
C VAL A 261 19.10 -0.24 15.43
N ARG A 262 18.77 -1.25 14.65
CA ARG A 262 19.66 -2.41 14.41
C ARG A 262 20.43 -2.19 13.12
N MET A 263 21.74 -2.40 13.18
CA MET A 263 22.61 -2.22 12.03
C MET A 263 23.88 -3.09 12.12
N PRO A 264 24.54 -3.40 11.00
CA PRO A 264 25.84 -4.07 11.00
C PRO A 264 26.90 -3.29 11.78
N ALA A 265 27.76 -4.01 12.53
CA ALA A 265 28.80 -3.40 13.37
C ALA A 265 29.71 -2.36 12.66
N PRO A 266 30.10 -2.52 11.38
CA PRO A 266 30.92 -1.53 10.69
C PRO A 266 30.27 -0.14 10.59
N TYR A 267 28.94 -0.05 10.57
CA TYR A 267 28.25 1.23 10.53
C TYR A 267 28.27 1.96 11.87
N LEU A 268 28.29 1.24 12.99
CA LEU A 268 28.39 1.84 14.32
C LEU A 268 29.64 2.71 14.46
N GLU A 269 30.81 2.24 14.00
CA GLU A 269 32.04 3.02 14.08
C GLU A 269 31.98 4.28 13.21
N LYS A 270 31.41 4.20 12.02
CA LYS A 270 31.19 5.39 11.17
C LYS A 270 30.32 6.43 11.86
N ILE A 271 29.26 6.01 12.57
CA ILE A 271 28.35 6.90 13.31
C ILE A 271 29.05 7.54 14.51
N ARG A 272 29.89 6.78 15.23
CA ARG A 272 30.74 7.32 16.33
C ARG A 272 31.69 8.39 15.82
N VAL A 273 32.39 8.14 14.72
CA VAL A 273 33.28 9.11 14.09
C VAL A 273 32.53 10.38 13.66
N ALA A 274 31.29 10.23 13.22
CA ALA A 274 30.42 11.38 12.90
C ALA A 274 29.88 12.13 14.13
N GLY A 275 30.27 11.73 15.37
CA GLY A 275 29.89 12.41 16.60
C GLY A 275 28.42 12.25 17.02
N LEU A 276 27.72 11.24 16.52
CA LEU A 276 26.30 11.02 16.83
C LEU A 276 26.11 10.08 18.02
N PRO A 277 25.00 10.24 18.78
CA PRO A 277 24.68 9.32 19.88
C PRO A 277 24.43 7.90 19.39
N THR A 278 24.95 6.91 20.14
CA THR A 278 24.82 5.49 19.81
C THR A 278 23.89 4.71 20.75
N LYS A 279 23.25 5.39 21.70
CA LYS A 279 22.41 4.75 22.74
C LYS A 279 21.28 3.88 22.19
N LYS A 280 20.71 4.27 21.05
CA LYS A 280 19.63 3.50 20.39
C LYS A 280 20.14 2.38 19.49
N ILE A 281 21.44 2.29 19.25
CA ILE A 281 22.01 1.35 18.29
C ILE A 281 22.26 0.01 18.96
N VAL A 282 21.84 -1.04 18.30
CA VAL A 282 22.13 -2.44 18.60
C VAL A 282 22.78 -3.02 17.35
N THR A 283 23.95 -3.64 17.49
CA THR A 283 24.63 -4.32 16.39
C THR A 283 24.29 -5.80 16.38
N ASP A 284 24.11 -6.31 15.20
CA ASP A 284 23.97 -7.75 14.95
C ASP A 284 25.35 -8.42 14.84
#